data_313cef7385da1f92b77f12eba206cf1f
#
_entry.id   313cef7385da1f92b77f12eba206cf1f
#
_cell.length_a   1.000
_cell.length_b   1.000
_cell.length_c   1.000
_cell.angle_alpha   90.00
_cell.angle_beta   90.00
_cell.angle_gamma   90.00
#
_symmetry.space_group_name_H-M   'P 1'
#
loop_
_entity.id
_entity.type
_entity.pdbx_description
1 polymer ?
#
loop_
_entity_poly.entity_id
_entity_poly.type
_entity_poly.pdbx_seq_one_letter_code
_entity_poly.pdbx_strand_id
1 'polypeptide(L)'
;VLHYTQFLAEHLPRLTELMITPVPRTVTYHDPCYLSRHNGEYEAPRRLLRAIPGITLVEMPRNRENGYCCGGGGGGMWLDSFSRDYTKMRLSDRRVIEAVETGAQGLAICCPYEVSRFEDAVKATGNEGRLDVRDIAELIDAAMRRAN
;
A
#
# COMPACT_ATOMS: atom_id res chain seq x y z
N VAL A 1 -10.35 16.56 -10.85
CA VAL A 1 -10.32 15.95 -9.51
C VAL A 1 -9.00 15.22 -9.36
N LEU A 2 -8.25 15.46 -8.27
CA LEU A 2 -7.01 14.77 -7.96
C LEU A 2 -7.24 13.72 -6.87
N HIS A 3 -6.50 12.63 -6.94
CA HIS A 3 -6.37 11.73 -5.82
C HIS A 3 -5.54 12.41 -4.70
N TYR A 4 -5.80 12.08 -3.42
CA TYR A 4 -5.11 12.75 -2.31
C TYR A 4 -3.57 12.65 -2.39
N THR A 5 -3.05 11.53 -2.90
CA THR A 5 -1.60 11.36 -3.08
C THR A 5 -1.02 12.30 -4.14
N GLN A 6 -1.77 12.60 -5.21
CA GLN A 6 -1.37 13.58 -6.21
C GLN A 6 -1.34 14.99 -5.60
N PHE A 7 -2.42 15.36 -4.89
CA PHE A 7 -2.49 16.65 -4.19
C PHE A 7 -1.34 16.84 -3.20
N LEU A 8 -1.09 15.84 -2.34
CA LEU A 8 0.01 15.90 -1.38
C LEU A 8 1.38 15.94 -2.06
N ALA A 9 1.57 15.21 -3.16
CA ALA A 9 2.82 15.22 -3.92
C ALA A 9 3.09 16.56 -4.63
N GLU A 10 2.05 17.30 -5.02
CA GLU A 10 2.18 18.67 -5.52
C GLU A 10 2.65 19.64 -4.41
N HIS A 11 2.29 19.37 -3.16
CA HIS A 11 2.63 20.18 -1.99
C HIS A 11 3.81 19.60 -1.18
N LEU A 12 4.58 18.69 -1.76
CA LEU A 12 5.63 17.95 -1.08
C LEU A 12 6.67 18.81 -0.36
N PRO A 13 7.15 19.96 -0.91
CA PRO A 13 8.10 20.81 -0.20
C PRO A 13 7.58 21.28 1.17
N ARG A 14 6.32 21.72 1.22
CA ARG A 14 5.69 22.13 2.49
C ARG A 14 5.41 20.95 3.41
N LEU A 15 5.05 19.80 2.85
CA LEU A 15 4.78 18.59 3.62
C LEU A 15 6.05 18.09 4.30
N THR A 16 7.20 18.14 3.63
CA THR A 16 8.48 17.69 4.20
C THR A 16 8.93 18.55 5.39
N GLU A 17 8.60 19.85 5.41
CA GLU A 17 8.86 20.72 6.56
C GLU A 17 8.07 20.29 7.81
N LEU A 18 6.93 19.64 7.62
CA LEU A 18 6.05 19.18 8.71
C LEU A 18 6.40 17.75 9.17
N MET A 19 7.07 16.96 8.35
CA MET A 19 7.48 15.60 8.68
C MET A 19 8.81 15.61 9.47
N ILE A 20 8.70 15.88 10.77
CA ILE A 20 9.84 16.10 11.69
C ILE A 20 10.27 14.85 12.44
N THR A 21 9.45 13.81 12.46
CA THR A 21 9.73 12.58 13.21
C THR A 21 10.05 11.44 12.24
N PRO A 22 11.23 10.81 12.34
CA PRO A 22 11.55 9.66 11.51
C PRO A 22 10.63 8.47 11.78
N VAL A 23 10.24 7.78 10.72
CA VAL A 23 9.50 6.51 10.74
C VAL A 23 10.44 5.43 10.18
N PRO A 24 11.38 4.88 10.97
CA PRO A 24 12.41 3.96 10.48
C PRO A 24 11.78 2.62 10.12
N ARG A 25 11.45 2.43 8.84
CA ARG A 25 10.72 1.27 8.38
C ARG A 25 10.96 0.96 6.91
N THR A 26 11.08 -0.33 6.58
CA THR A 26 11.05 -0.78 5.19
C THR A 26 9.61 -1.10 4.81
N VAL A 27 9.15 -0.46 3.75
CA VAL A 27 7.79 -0.67 3.22
C VAL A 27 7.84 -1.05 1.75
N THR A 28 6.86 -1.82 1.32
CA THR A 28 6.56 -2.01 -0.11
C THR A 28 5.22 -1.36 -0.43
N TYR A 29 4.94 -1.10 -1.70
CA TYR A 29 3.74 -0.38 -2.10
C TYR A 29 2.88 -1.20 -3.05
N HIS A 30 1.57 -1.23 -2.78
CA HIS A 30 0.58 -1.76 -3.69
C HIS A 30 0.00 -0.67 -4.57
N ASP A 31 0.12 -0.82 -5.89
CA ASP A 31 -0.48 0.09 -6.86
C ASP A 31 -2.00 -0.17 -6.97
N PRO A 32 -2.89 0.70 -6.47
CA PRO A 32 -4.33 0.50 -6.57
C PRO A 32 -4.81 0.69 -8.01
N CYS A 33 -5.68 -0.19 -8.46
CA CYS A 33 -6.06 -0.29 -9.87
C CYS A 33 -6.64 1.00 -10.46
N TYR A 34 -7.46 1.73 -9.72
CA TYR A 34 -8.06 2.97 -10.22
C TYR A 34 -7.05 4.10 -10.37
N LEU A 35 -6.09 4.24 -9.46
CA LEU A 35 -5.07 5.26 -9.55
C LEU A 35 -4.02 4.91 -10.61
N SER A 36 -3.53 3.68 -10.59
CA SER A 36 -2.46 3.21 -11.45
C SER A 36 -2.98 2.83 -12.85
N ARG A 37 -3.64 1.68 -12.96
CA ARG A 37 -4.01 1.08 -14.25
C ARG A 37 -4.99 1.92 -15.06
N HIS A 38 -5.98 2.55 -14.40
CA HIS A 38 -7.00 3.34 -15.10
C HIS A 38 -6.61 4.80 -15.31
N ASN A 39 -5.77 5.37 -14.45
CA ASN A 39 -5.38 6.78 -14.52
C ASN A 39 -3.88 7.00 -14.78
N GLY A 40 -3.07 5.94 -14.88
CA GLY A 40 -1.64 6.03 -15.19
C GLY A 40 -0.78 6.71 -14.12
N GLU A 41 -1.31 6.88 -12.91
CA GLU A 41 -0.57 7.53 -11.84
C GLU A 41 0.17 6.50 -10.98
N TYR A 42 1.48 6.50 -11.08
CA TYR A 42 2.36 5.56 -10.37
C TYR A 42 3.34 6.25 -9.43
N GLU A 43 3.69 7.51 -9.71
CA GLU A 43 4.82 8.14 -9.04
C GLU A 43 4.43 9.03 -7.86
N ALA A 44 3.24 9.62 -7.83
CA ALA A 44 2.82 10.46 -6.72
C ALA A 44 2.87 9.72 -5.37
N PRO A 45 2.33 8.49 -5.22
CA PRO A 45 2.46 7.72 -3.99
C PRO A 45 3.91 7.40 -3.62
N ARG A 46 4.74 7.06 -4.61
CA ARG A 46 6.16 6.73 -4.41
C ARG A 46 6.98 7.94 -3.99
N ARG A 47 6.70 9.11 -4.55
CA ARG A 47 7.33 10.38 -4.14
C ARG A 47 7.02 10.69 -2.68
N LEU A 48 5.78 10.50 -2.24
CA LEU A 48 5.38 10.66 -0.85
C LEU A 48 6.15 9.69 0.07
N LEU A 49 6.11 8.39 -0.23
CA LEU A 49 6.78 7.38 0.58
C LEU A 49 8.28 7.64 0.72
N ARG A 50 8.95 8.01 -0.38
CA ARG A 50 10.41 8.34 -0.35
C ARG A 50 10.73 9.62 0.42
N ALA A 51 9.76 10.52 0.57
CA ALA A 51 9.94 11.77 1.30
C ALA A 51 9.73 11.64 2.81
N ILE A 52 9.09 10.57 3.28
CA ILE A 52 8.90 10.33 4.71
C ILE A 52 10.25 9.97 5.33
N PRO A 53 10.73 10.73 6.34
CA PRO A 53 12.02 10.45 6.97
C PRO A 53 12.06 9.02 7.57
N GLY A 54 13.11 8.27 7.27
CA GLY A 54 13.33 6.93 7.78
C GLY A 54 12.64 5.81 7.00
N ILE A 55 11.72 6.10 6.07
CA ILE A 55 11.13 5.09 5.21
C ILE A 55 12.14 4.63 4.15
N THR A 56 12.23 3.32 4.00
CA THR A 56 12.90 2.67 2.85
C THR A 56 11.85 1.99 2.00
N LEU A 57 11.64 2.47 0.78
CA LEU A 57 10.71 1.87 -0.18
C LEU A 57 11.41 0.77 -0.98
N VAL A 58 10.87 -0.45 -0.92
CA VAL A 58 11.26 -1.58 -1.78
C VAL A 58 10.08 -1.95 -2.68
N GLU A 59 10.36 -2.26 -3.93
CA GLU A 59 9.31 -2.57 -4.90
C GLU A 59 9.04 -4.08 -4.96
N MET A 60 7.77 -4.45 -5.07
CA MET A 60 7.40 -5.80 -5.46
C MET A 60 7.72 -6.04 -6.95
N PRO A 61 7.99 -7.27 -7.37
CA PRO A 61 8.27 -7.58 -8.79
C PRO A 61 7.17 -7.10 -9.74
N ARG A 62 5.91 -7.26 -9.33
CA ARG A 62 4.74 -6.78 -10.08
C ARG A 62 4.28 -5.43 -9.54
N ASN A 63 4.73 -4.36 -10.17
CA ASN A 63 4.40 -2.98 -9.80
C ASN A 63 4.08 -2.15 -11.04
N ARG A 64 3.58 -0.96 -10.86
CA ARG A 64 3.18 0.00 -11.91
C ARG A 64 2.21 -0.63 -12.92
N GLU A 65 2.56 -0.63 -14.21
CA GLU A 65 1.75 -1.19 -15.31
C GLU A 65 1.47 -2.69 -15.11
N ASN A 66 2.40 -3.40 -14.49
CA ASN A 66 2.29 -4.82 -14.18
C ASN A 66 1.69 -5.07 -12.78
N GLY A 67 1.18 -4.02 -12.12
CA GLY A 67 0.60 -4.11 -10.79
C GLY A 67 -0.45 -5.21 -10.68
N TYR A 68 -0.36 -6.01 -9.61
CA TYR A 68 -1.29 -7.10 -9.36
C TYR A 68 -2.55 -6.59 -8.66
N CYS A 69 -3.72 -7.12 -9.02
CA CYS A 69 -4.98 -6.69 -8.43
C CYS A 69 -5.10 -7.16 -6.96
N CYS A 70 -5.70 -6.32 -6.10
CA CYS A 70 -6.05 -6.70 -4.73
C CYS A 70 -7.22 -7.71 -4.66
N GLY A 71 -7.97 -7.86 -5.77
CA GLY A 71 -9.15 -8.73 -5.83
C GLY A 71 -10.39 -8.20 -5.09
N GLY A 72 -10.40 -6.92 -4.66
CA GLY A 72 -11.52 -6.31 -3.92
C GLY A 72 -12.55 -5.61 -4.80
N GLY A 73 -12.16 -5.16 -5.99
CA GLY A 73 -13.04 -4.44 -6.92
C GLY A 73 -14.11 -5.31 -7.56
N GLY A 74 -15.11 -4.67 -8.18
CA GLY A 74 -16.20 -5.38 -8.87
C GLY A 74 -17.03 -6.32 -7.99
N GLY A 75 -17.10 -6.06 -6.69
CA GLY A 75 -17.76 -6.94 -5.73
C GLY A 75 -16.95 -8.16 -5.30
N GLY A 76 -15.70 -8.32 -5.77
CA GLY A 76 -14.83 -9.46 -5.44
C GLY A 76 -14.58 -9.63 -3.95
N MET A 77 -14.69 -8.55 -3.17
CA MET A 77 -14.59 -8.59 -1.71
C MET A 77 -15.72 -9.44 -1.08
N TRP A 78 -16.87 -9.50 -1.71
CA TRP A 78 -18.07 -10.21 -1.23
C TRP A 78 -18.28 -11.57 -1.88
N LEU A 79 -17.50 -11.90 -2.93
CA LEU A 79 -17.64 -13.10 -3.74
C LEU A 79 -16.45 -14.08 -3.54
N ASP A 80 -15.99 -14.24 -2.31
CA ASP A 80 -14.89 -15.16 -1.99
C ASP A 80 -15.19 -16.64 -2.34
N SER A 81 -16.48 -17.00 -2.44
CA SER A 81 -16.88 -18.33 -2.96
C SER A 81 -16.38 -18.57 -4.37
N PHE A 82 -16.43 -17.56 -5.24
CA PHE A 82 -15.92 -17.66 -6.61
C PHE A 82 -14.41 -17.94 -6.64
N SER A 83 -13.65 -17.25 -5.79
CA SER A 83 -12.20 -17.52 -5.69
C SER A 83 -11.91 -18.92 -5.18
N ARG A 84 -12.69 -19.42 -4.23
CA ARG A 84 -12.55 -20.75 -3.63
C ARG A 84 -12.81 -21.87 -4.64
N ASP A 85 -13.82 -21.67 -5.52
CA ASP A 85 -14.24 -22.69 -6.47
C ASP A 85 -13.33 -22.78 -7.71
N TYR A 86 -12.69 -21.68 -8.09
CA TYR A 86 -11.90 -21.56 -9.33
C TYR A 86 -10.41 -21.32 -9.14
N THR A 87 -9.96 -20.94 -7.93
CA THR A 87 -8.56 -20.66 -7.65
C THR A 87 -8.14 -21.30 -6.31
N LYS A 88 -6.87 -21.67 -6.21
CA LYS A 88 -6.31 -22.20 -4.95
C LYS A 88 -5.97 -21.09 -3.94
N MET A 89 -5.96 -19.82 -4.37
CA MET A 89 -5.49 -18.70 -3.58
C MET A 89 -6.16 -17.41 -4.05
N ARG A 90 -6.59 -16.57 -3.11
CA ARG A 90 -7.12 -15.24 -3.43
C ARG A 90 -6.01 -14.33 -4.00
N LEU A 91 -6.40 -13.35 -4.81
CA LEU A 91 -5.46 -12.38 -5.37
C LEU A 91 -4.75 -11.58 -4.27
N SER A 92 -5.49 -11.19 -3.21
CA SER A 92 -4.95 -10.51 -2.04
C SER A 92 -3.89 -11.35 -1.31
N ASP A 93 -4.13 -12.65 -1.13
CA ASP A 93 -3.19 -13.55 -0.46
C ASP A 93 -1.89 -13.65 -1.26
N ARG A 94 -1.98 -13.80 -2.59
CA ARG A 94 -0.82 -13.80 -3.46
C ARG A 94 -0.04 -12.49 -3.39
N ARG A 95 -0.76 -11.37 -3.31
CA ARG A 95 -0.13 -10.05 -3.20
C ARG A 95 0.59 -9.84 -1.87
N VAL A 96 0.01 -10.32 -0.77
CA VAL A 96 0.66 -10.30 0.55
C VAL A 96 1.93 -11.16 0.55
N ILE A 97 1.90 -12.34 -0.08
CA ILE A 97 3.10 -13.17 -0.20
C ILE A 97 4.21 -12.43 -0.94
N GLU A 98 3.91 -11.77 -2.07
CA GLU A 98 4.91 -10.94 -2.78
C GLU A 98 5.46 -9.80 -1.91
N ALA A 99 4.59 -9.15 -1.13
CA ALA A 99 5.03 -8.10 -0.22
C ALA A 99 6.01 -8.63 0.83
N VAL A 100 5.71 -9.79 1.42
CA VAL A 100 6.57 -10.45 2.40
C VAL A 100 7.91 -10.89 1.77
N GLU A 101 7.90 -11.38 0.54
CA GLU A 101 9.09 -11.80 -0.20
C GLU A 101 10.08 -10.63 -0.45
N THR A 102 9.62 -9.38 -0.44
CA THR A 102 10.51 -8.20 -0.52
C THR A 102 11.32 -7.95 0.73
N GLY A 103 10.99 -8.58 1.85
CA GLY A 103 11.56 -8.28 3.16
C GLY A 103 10.97 -7.03 3.83
N ALA A 104 9.94 -6.40 3.25
CA ALA A 104 9.26 -5.27 3.84
C ALA A 104 8.53 -5.63 5.15
N GLN A 105 8.48 -4.67 6.07
CA GLN A 105 7.76 -4.74 7.33
C GLN A 105 6.33 -4.19 7.21
N GLY A 106 6.08 -3.39 6.18
CA GLY A 106 4.78 -2.78 5.92
C GLY A 106 4.39 -2.82 4.45
N LEU A 107 3.10 -3.04 4.20
CA LEU A 107 2.46 -2.86 2.90
C LEU A 107 1.76 -1.50 2.89
N ALA A 108 2.35 -0.53 2.17
CA ALA A 108 1.75 0.77 1.97
C ALA A 108 0.67 0.71 0.90
N ILE A 109 -0.46 1.34 1.18
CA ILE A 109 -1.63 1.41 0.30
C ILE A 109 -2.18 2.83 0.23
N CYS A 110 -3.08 3.12 -0.69
CA CYS A 110 -3.78 4.41 -0.76
C CYS A 110 -5.22 4.27 -1.30
N CYS A 111 -5.85 3.14 -1.04
CA CYS A 111 -7.24 2.88 -1.39
C CYS A 111 -7.98 2.29 -0.17
N PRO A 112 -9.13 2.87 0.23
CA PRO A 112 -9.83 2.43 1.45
C PRO A 112 -10.32 0.98 1.39
N TYR A 113 -10.60 0.44 0.20
CA TYR A 113 -10.97 -0.96 0.02
C TYR A 113 -9.83 -1.95 0.32
N GLU A 114 -8.59 -1.48 0.26
CA GLU A 114 -7.42 -2.33 0.40
C GLU A 114 -7.06 -2.61 1.85
N VAL A 115 -7.43 -1.72 2.79
CA VAL A 115 -7.12 -1.88 4.22
C VAL A 115 -7.62 -3.22 4.73
N SER A 116 -8.92 -3.39 4.80
CA SER A 116 -9.55 -4.62 5.32
C SER A 116 -9.20 -5.85 4.47
N ARG A 117 -9.10 -5.67 3.14
CA ARG A 117 -8.76 -6.77 2.21
C ARG A 117 -7.38 -7.33 2.46
N PHE A 118 -6.38 -6.48 2.64
CA PHE A 118 -5.01 -6.93 2.90
C PHE A 118 -4.77 -7.33 4.35
N GLU A 119 -5.43 -6.68 5.34
CA GLU A 119 -5.37 -7.14 6.72
C GLU A 119 -5.90 -8.58 6.87
N ASP A 120 -7.02 -8.88 6.22
CA ASP A 120 -7.55 -10.25 6.17
C ASP A 120 -6.59 -11.21 5.45
N ALA A 121 -5.98 -10.79 4.35
CA ALA A 121 -5.01 -11.60 3.62
C ALA A 121 -3.72 -11.84 4.43
N VAL A 122 -3.25 -10.87 5.21
CA VAL A 122 -2.12 -11.03 6.15
C VAL A 122 -2.43 -12.14 7.16
N LYS A 123 -3.64 -12.15 7.73
CA LYS A 123 -4.10 -13.21 8.65
C LYS A 123 -4.19 -14.55 7.94
N ALA A 124 -4.88 -14.58 6.81
CA ALA A 124 -5.11 -15.82 6.04
C ALA A 124 -3.82 -16.48 5.55
N THR A 125 -2.76 -15.70 5.34
CA THR A 125 -1.44 -16.20 4.93
C THR A 125 -0.48 -16.46 6.11
N GLY A 126 -0.92 -16.25 7.35
CA GLY A 126 -0.10 -16.47 8.54
C GLY A 126 1.06 -15.48 8.70
N ASN A 127 0.93 -14.27 8.16
CA ASN A 127 1.97 -13.24 8.20
C ASN A 127 1.69 -12.14 9.25
N GLU A 128 0.80 -12.40 10.22
CA GLU A 128 0.56 -11.50 11.34
C GLU A 128 1.85 -11.25 12.14
N GLY A 129 2.07 -10.00 12.50
CA GLY A 129 3.30 -9.57 13.17
C GLY A 129 4.55 -9.47 12.29
N ARG A 130 4.49 -9.98 11.04
CA ARG A 130 5.58 -9.88 10.06
C ARG A 130 5.36 -8.75 9.04
N LEU A 131 4.14 -8.58 8.59
CA LEU A 131 3.74 -7.52 7.66
C LEU A 131 2.49 -6.83 8.22
N ASP A 132 2.51 -5.50 8.34
CA ASP A 132 1.30 -4.73 8.60
C ASP A 132 0.87 -3.93 7.36
N VAL A 133 -0.40 -3.53 7.34
CA VAL A 133 -0.99 -2.73 6.27
C VAL A 133 -1.16 -1.31 6.76
N ARG A 134 -0.69 -0.33 5.97
CA ARG A 134 -0.76 1.09 6.32
C ARG A 134 -1.16 1.94 5.13
N ASP A 135 -2.14 2.81 5.32
CA ASP A 135 -2.36 3.87 4.34
C ASP A 135 -1.19 4.87 4.36
N ILE A 136 -0.85 5.42 3.19
CA ILE A 136 0.23 6.42 3.07
C ILE A 136 -0.05 7.64 3.97
N ALA A 137 -1.32 8.02 4.13
CA ALA A 137 -1.70 9.12 5.01
C ALA A 137 -1.38 8.83 6.48
N GLU A 138 -1.51 7.58 6.94
CA GLU A 138 -1.12 7.18 8.30
C GLU A 138 0.40 7.28 8.52
N LEU A 139 1.19 6.89 7.51
CA LEU A 139 2.65 7.00 7.56
C LEU A 139 3.11 8.46 7.59
N ILE A 140 2.46 9.32 6.81
CA ILE A 140 2.70 10.77 6.82
C ILE A 140 2.32 11.37 8.19
N ASP A 141 1.13 11.04 8.72
CA ASP A 141 0.67 11.51 10.03
C ASP A 141 1.65 11.09 11.15
N ALA A 142 2.15 9.85 11.11
CA ALA A 142 3.15 9.38 12.06
C ALA A 142 4.44 10.21 12.01
N ALA A 143 4.85 10.64 10.81
CA ALA A 143 6.04 11.49 10.62
C ALA A 143 5.80 12.95 11.04
N MET A 144 4.55 13.42 11.04
CA MET A 144 4.19 14.78 11.46
C MET A 144 4.01 14.91 12.98
N ARG A 145 3.78 13.81 13.69
CA ARG A 145 3.61 13.83 15.16
C ARG A 145 4.93 14.09 15.84
N ARG A 146 4.93 14.97 16.84
CA ARG A 146 6.09 15.12 17.72
C ARG A 146 6.26 13.84 18.53
N ALA A 147 7.49 13.35 18.64
CA ALA A 147 7.81 12.30 19.60
C ALA A 147 7.48 12.83 21.01
N ASN A 148 6.59 12.14 21.72
CA ASN A 148 6.28 12.46 23.13
C ASN A 148 7.45 12.04 24.01
#